data_ded8ecdb49ae8c35693ead4f0be661fa
#
_entry.id   ded8ecdb49ae8c35693ead4f0be661fa
#
_cell.length_a   1.000
_cell.length_b   1.000
_cell.length_c   1.000
_cell.angle_alpha   90.00
_cell.angle_beta   90.00
_cell.angle_gamma   90.00
#
_symmetry.space_group_name_H-M   'P 1'
#
loop_
_entity.id
_entity.type
_entity.pdbx_description
1 polymer ?
#
loop_
_entity_poly.entity_id
_entity_poly.type
_entity_poly.pdbx_seq_one_letter_code
_entity_poly.pdbx_strand_id
1 'polypeptide(L)'
;MRLKLFITALLTAIVTLTTTAQVPNNDNIFAAINDSNSPYYYPNLMMRYLSGDTLTDQEYHHLYYGYAYQAAYRPLNDNPGMTKVQNIMARIAIETPSVIDIDQLIAACSEAMEYDPFSPKLLNIMAYAYGTAGDTVRENTYATHLQAILRTIAASGTGEKEKEPMHIIFFSHGVDFIAAKGWNQRKGKIISREVEFIPFEVPKNKVKGYFFDYSRVYWNKPDDYTFQRERTWQFNNLKPREYK
;
A
#
# COMPACT_ATOMS: atom_id res chain seq x y z
N MET A 1 32.74 -27.79 -48.71
CA MET A 1 32.70 -26.45 -48.11
C MET A 1 32.04 -26.58 -46.74
N ARG A 2 32.81 -26.59 -45.64
CA ARG A 2 32.30 -26.83 -44.27
C ARG A 2 32.06 -25.48 -43.60
N LEU A 3 30.78 -25.16 -43.34
CA LEU A 3 30.36 -23.96 -42.63
C LEU A 3 30.64 -24.17 -41.12
N LYS A 4 31.59 -23.42 -40.60
CA LYS A 4 31.87 -23.40 -39.14
C LYS A 4 30.87 -22.46 -38.46
N LEU A 5 29.92 -23.03 -37.71
CA LEU A 5 29.05 -22.28 -36.80
C LEU A 5 29.88 -21.81 -35.59
N PHE A 6 30.08 -20.52 -35.47
CA PHE A 6 30.58 -19.92 -34.23
C PHE A 6 29.39 -19.71 -33.30
N ILE A 7 29.27 -20.56 -32.28
CA ILE A 7 28.36 -20.35 -31.17
C ILE A 7 29.07 -19.38 -30.20
N THR A 8 28.68 -18.11 -30.23
CA THR A 8 29.09 -17.14 -29.24
C THR A 8 28.21 -17.37 -28.03
N ALA A 9 28.75 -18.03 -26.98
CA ALA A 9 28.10 -18.15 -25.69
C ALA A 9 28.10 -16.76 -25.03
N LEU A 10 26.98 -16.07 -25.05
CA LEU A 10 26.75 -14.85 -24.29
C LEU A 10 26.58 -15.26 -22.81
N LEU A 11 27.66 -15.12 -22.05
CA LEU A 11 27.64 -15.31 -20.59
C LEU A 11 26.90 -14.12 -19.98
N THR A 12 25.60 -14.22 -19.83
CA THR A 12 24.82 -13.27 -19.02
C THR A 12 25.21 -13.49 -17.57
N ALA A 13 26.09 -12.64 -17.06
CA ALA A 13 26.33 -12.54 -15.63
C ALA A 13 25.03 -12.05 -14.97
N ILE A 14 24.29 -12.96 -14.35
CA ILE A 14 23.19 -12.64 -13.45
C ILE A 14 23.84 -12.00 -12.22
N VAL A 15 23.95 -10.66 -12.25
CA VAL A 15 24.24 -9.88 -11.05
C VAL A 15 22.99 -10.00 -10.19
N THR A 16 23.01 -10.90 -9.22
CA THR A 16 22.04 -10.91 -8.13
C THR A 16 22.31 -9.67 -7.30
N LEU A 17 21.65 -8.56 -7.67
CA LEU A 17 21.55 -7.42 -6.78
C LEU A 17 20.84 -7.92 -5.54
N THR A 18 21.58 -8.15 -4.47
CA THR A 18 21.01 -8.27 -3.14
C THR A 18 20.43 -6.90 -2.80
N THR A 19 19.17 -6.69 -3.13
CA THR A 19 18.46 -5.50 -2.68
C THR A 19 18.35 -5.64 -1.16
N THR A 20 19.21 -4.93 -0.44
CA THR A 20 19.03 -4.73 1.00
C THR A 20 17.68 -4.04 1.17
N ALA A 21 16.85 -4.55 2.09
CA ALA A 21 15.57 -3.95 2.38
C ALA A 21 15.76 -2.47 2.74
N GLN A 22 14.99 -1.61 2.09
CA GLN A 22 15.00 -0.17 2.35
C GLN A 22 14.03 0.13 3.49
N VAL A 23 14.38 -0.33 4.69
CA VAL A 23 13.59 -0.04 5.90
C VAL A 23 13.47 1.48 6.06
N PRO A 24 12.27 2.04 6.21
CA PRO A 24 12.09 3.48 6.30
C PRO A 24 12.72 4.04 7.58
N ASN A 25 13.75 4.87 7.42
CA ASN A 25 14.41 5.58 8.51
C ASN A 25 13.63 6.87 8.82
N ASN A 26 13.00 6.91 9.99
CA ASN A 26 12.09 7.97 10.38
C ASN A 26 12.77 9.35 10.45
N ASP A 27 13.97 9.43 11.01
CA ASP A 27 14.69 10.69 11.19
C ASP A 27 15.14 11.26 9.84
N ASN A 28 15.66 10.40 8.95
CA ASN A 28 16.08 10.81 7.61
C ASN A 28 14.88 11.26 6.77
N ILE A 29 13.77 10.52 6.83
CA ILE A 29 12.54 10.89 6.11
C ILE A 29 12.04 12.25 6.63
N PHE A 30 11.90 12.40 7.94
CA PHE A 30 11.42 13.63 8.55
C PHE A 30 12.29 14.84 8.18
N ALA A 31 13.61 14.72 8.26
CA ALA A 31 14.52 15.79 7.87
C ALA A 31 14.37 16.15 6.39
N ALA A 32 14.35 15.15 5.50
CA ALA A 32 14.31 15.35 4.06
C ALA A 32 13.01 15.97 3.56
N ILE A 33 11.86 15.58 4.13
CA ILE A 33 10.54 16.07 3.70
C ILE A 33 10.22 17.49 4.18
N ASN A 34 10.91 17.98 5.22
CA ASN A 34 10.74 19.33 5.77
C ASN A 34 11.74 20.35 5.27
N ASP A 35 12.83 19.94 4.62
CA ASP A 35 13.81 20.85 4.04
C ASP A 35 13.38 21.28 2.64
N SER A 36 13.08 22.57 2.47
CA SER A 36 12.64 23.14 1.18
C SER A 36 13.69 23.04 0.07
N ASN A 37 14.96 22.82 0.41
CA ASN A 37 16.05 22.62 -0.55
C ASN A 37 16.25 21.13 -0.89
N SER A 38 15.58 20.25 -0.19
CA SER A 38 15.66 18.81 -0.43
C SER A 38 14.92 18.42 -1.72
N PRO A 39 15.45 17.50 -2.54
CA PRO A 39 14.70 16.91 -3.64
C PRO A 39 13.47 16.12 -3.14
N TYR A 40 13.41 15.82 -1.85
CA TYR A 40 12.33 15.09 -1.19
C TYR A 40 11.38 15.99 -0.39
N TYR A 41 11.41 17.31 -0.59
CA TYR A 41 10.50 18.24 0.07
C TYR A 41 9.04 17.86 -0.20
N TYR A 42 8.28 17.58 0.88
CA TYR A 42 6.98 16.93 0.76
C TYR A 42 5.98 17.68 -0.13
N PRO A 43 5.80 19.02 -0.01
CA PRO A 43 4.86 19.75 -0.86
C PRO A 43 5.17 19.60 -2.36
N ASN A 44 6.46 19.61 -2.74
CA ASN A 44 6.87 19.44 -4.13
C ASN A 44 6.63 18.02 -4.62
N LEU A 45 6.93 17.02 -3.80
CA LEU A 45 6.66 15.62 -4.15
C LEU A 45 5.15 15.37 -4.34
N MET A 46 4.33 15.89 -3.43
CA MET A 46 2.87 15.72 -3.51
C MET A 46 2.28 16.45 -4.71
N MET A 47 2.76 17.65 -5.00
CA MET A 47 2.34 18.39 -6.20
C MET A 47 2.65 17.59 -7.47
N ARG A 48 3.85 17.07 -7.62
CA ARG A 48 4.28 16.26 -8.77
C ARG A 48 3.48 14.96 -8.88
N TYR A 49 3.24 14.29 -7.76
CA TYR A 49 2.40 13.09 -7.69
C TYR A 49 0.98 13.38 -8.21
N LEU A 50 0.34 14.44 -7.73
CA LEU A 50 -1.01 14.83 -8.14
C LEU A 50 -1.08 15.29 -9.61
N SER A 51 0.00 15.86 -10.13
CA SER A 51 0.11 16.25 -11.55
C SER A 51 0.37 15.05 -12.49
N GLY A 52 0.64 13.87 -11.96
CA GLY A 52 0.99 12.68 -12.75
C GLY A 52 2.43 12.68 -13.27
N ASP A 53 3.30 13.50 -12.69
CA ASP A 53 4.72 13.52 -13.06
C ASP A 53 5.41 12.20 -12.66
N THR A 54 6.45 11.85 -13.41
CA THR A 54 7.27 10.70 -13.08
C THR A 54 8.09 10.96 -11.82
N LEU A 55 7.94 10.10 -10.82
CA LEU A 55 8.73 10.06 -9.61
C LEU A 55 9.63 8.83 -9.60
N THR A 56 10.82 8.98 -9.02
CA THR A 56 11.74 7.86 -8.77
C THR A 56 11.27 7.02 -7.58
N ASP A 57 11.79 5.80 -7.42
CA ASP A 57 11.46 4.94 -6.27
C ASP A 57 11.88 5.59 -4.93
N GLN A 58 12.95 6.40 -4.91
CA GLN A 58 13.36 7.17 -3.73
C GLN A 58 12.38 8.30 -3.41
N GLU A 59 11.86 8.99 -4.42
CA GLU A 59 10.84 10.02 -4.23
C GLU A 59 9.53 9.39 -3.73
N TYR A 60 9.10 8.23 -4.28
CA TYR A 60 7.95 7.49 -3.74
C TYR A 60 8.17 7.02 -2.31
N HIS A 61 9.39 6.60 -1.94
CA HIS A 61 9.71 6.22 -0.57
C HIS A 61 9.48 7.39 0.40
N HIS A 62 10.01 8.58 0.09
CA HIS A 62 9.83 9.76 0.92
C HIS A 62 8.39 10.28 0.90
N LEU A 63 7.71 10.21 -0.23
CA LEU A 63 6.32 10.60 -0.38
C LEU A 63 5.39 9.71 0.46
N TYR A 64 5.51 8.39 0.31
CA TYR A 64 4.65 7.43 0.97
C TYR A 64 4.84 7.44 2.49
N TYR A 65 6.07 7.26 2.98
CA TYR A 65 6.33 7.26 4.42
C TYR A 65 6.28 8.67 5.01
N GLY A 66 6.58 9.70 4.22
CA GLY A 66 6.48 11.09 4.61
C GLY A 66 5.06 11.57 4.86
N TYR A 67 4.06 10.89 4.29
CA TYR A 67 2.64 11.20 4.56
C TYR A 67 2.28 11.03 6.05
N ALA A 68 2.90 10.09 6.74
CA ALA A 68 2.66 9.88 8.16
C ALA A 68 3.00 11.09 9.06
N TYR A 69 3.76 12.05 8.55
CA TYR A 69 4.10 13.31 9.25
C TYR A 69 3.18 14.48 8.87
N GLN A 70 2.24 14.27 7.94
CA GLN A 70 1.36 15.35 7.48
C GLN A 70 0.14 15.48 8.38
N ALA A 71 -0.36 16.71 8.56
CA ALA A 71 -1.57 16.98 9.34
C ALA A 71 -2.83 16.27 8.81
N ALA A 72 -2.85 15.96 7.50
CA ALA A 72 -3.92 15.22 6.85
C ALA A 72 -3.90 13.71 7.17
N TYR A 73 -2.79 13.17 7.67
CA TYR A 73 -2.65 11.76 7.99
C TYR A 73 -3.46 11.40 9.23
N ARG A 74 -4.58 10.72 9.03
CA ARG A 74 -5.50 10.29 10.08
C ARG A 74 -5.96 8.85 9.87
N PRO A 75 -5.05 7.87 9.99
CA PRO A 75 -5.30 6.48 9.60
C PRO A 75 -6.32 5.74 10.47
N LEU A 76 -6.71 6.31 11.61
CA LEU A 76 -7.68 5.74 12.55
C LEU A 76 -9.09 6.32 12.36
N ASN A 77 -9.23 7.34 11.51
CA ASN A 77 -10.52 7.93 11.22
C ASN A 77 -11.27 7.10 10.15
N ASP A 78 -12.60 7.16 10.21
CA ASP A 78 -13.44 6.61 9.16
C ASP A 78 -13.22 7.37 7.86
N ASN A 79 -13.23 6.64 6.75
CA ASN A 79 -13.16 7.19 5.41
C ASN A 79 -14.56 7.12 4.75
N PRO A 80 -15.34 8.21 4.74
CA PRO A 80 -16.71 8.19 4.23
C PRO A 80 -16.77 7.93 2.72
N GLY A 81 -15.78 8.38 1.96
CA GLY A 81 -15.66 8.09 0.53
C GLY A 81 -15.54 6.60 0.24
N MET A 82 -14.86 5.84 1.08
CA MET A 82 -14.70 4.40 0.92
C MET A 82 -16.04 3.65 0.97
N THR A 83 -16.99 4.06 1.80
CA THR A 83 -18.34 3.48 1.84
C THR A 83 -19.07 3.71 0.52
N LYS A 84 -18.96 4.91 -0.06
CA LYS A 84 -19.53 5.22 -1.38
C LYS A 84 -18.93 4.35 -2.47
N VAL A 85 -17.58 4.23 -2.48
CA VAL A 85 -16.85 3.37 -3.42
C VAL A 85 -17.34 1.93 -3.34
N GLN A 86 -17.46 1.36 -2.13
CA GLN A 86 -17.92 -0.01 -1.93
C GLN A 86 -19.33 -0.24 -2.47
N ASN A 87 -20.26 0.70 -2.23
CA ASN A 87 -21.64 0.61 -2.70
C ASN A 87 -21.73 0.66 -4.24
N ILE A 88 -20.94 1.55 -4.88
CA ILE A 88 -20.91 1.66 -6.34
C ILE A 88 -20.28 0.39 -6.94
N MET A 89 -19.15 -0.08 -6.38
CA MET A 89 -18.48 -1.30 -6.85
C MET A 89 -19.36 -2.55 -6.73
N ALA A 90 -20.16 -2.66 -5.66
CA ALA A 90 -21.10 -3.75 -5.50
C ALA A 90 -22.19 -3.75 -6.59
N ARG A 91 -22.65 -2.58 -7.02
CA ARG A 91 -23.62 -2.42 -8.12
C ARG A 91 -22.99 -2.79 -9.47
N ILE A 92 -21.81 -2.25 -9.77
CA ILE A 92 -21.07 -2.50 -11.02
C ILE A 92 -20.70 -3.99 -11.18
N ALA A 93 -20.46 -4.70 -10.07
CA ALA A 93 -20.14 -6.13 -10.12
C ALA A 93 -21.29 -7.02 -10.63
N ILE A 94 -22.53 -6.53 -10.60
CA ILE A 94 -23.73 -7.26 -11.01
C ILE A 94 -24.18 -6.85 -12.42
N GLU A 95 -23.98 -5.58 -12.77
CA GLU A 95 -24.47 -4.99 -14.01
C GLU A 95 -23.31 -4.37 -14.81
N THR A 96 -23.44 -4.31 -16.13
CA THR A 96 -22.49 -3.55 -16.96
C THR A 96 -22.55 -2.07 -16.55
N PRO A 97 -21.41 -1.44 -16.16
CA PRO A 97 -21.40 -0.08 -15.68
C PRO A 97 -21.86 0.92 -16.77
N SER A 98 -22.73 1.83 -16.39
CA SER A 98 -23.06 2.98 -17.22
C SER A 98 -21.97 4.08 -17.10
N VAL A 99 -21.98 5.04 -18.00
CA VAL A 99 -21.09 6.23 -17.90
C VAL A 99 -21.30 6.94 -16.55
N ILE A 100 -22.55 7.06 -16.11
CA ILE A 100 -22.90 7.71 -14.83
C ILE A 100 -22.30 6.93 -13.65
N ASP A 101 -22.29 5.60 -13.70
CA ASP A 101 -21.67 4.79 -12.64
C ASP A 101 -20.17 5.01 -12.56
N ILE A 102 -19.49 5.14 -13.70
CA ILE A 102 -18.07 5.40 -13.76
C ILE A 102 -17.74 6.81 -13.24
N ASP A 103 -18.49 7.82 -13.62
CA ASP A 103 -18.30 9.18 -13.12
C ASP A 103 -18.52 9.27 -11.59
N GLN A 104 -19.56 8.60 -11.08
CA GLN A 104 -19.80 8.49 -9.64
C GLN A 104 -18.68 7.74 -8.91
N LEU A 105 -18.12 6.69 -9.53
CA LEU A 105 -17.01 5.93 -8.97
C LEU A 105 -15.76 6.80 -8.87
N ILE A 106 -15.42 7.54 -9.92
CA ILE A 106 -14.29 8.48 -9.94
C ILE A 106 -14.45 9.53 -8.83
N ALA A 107 -15.64 10.13 -8.72
CA ALA A 107 -15.91 11.14 -7.69
C ALA A 107 -15.78 10.56 -6.27
N ALA A 108 -16.35 9.37 -6.03
CA ALA A 108 -16.26 8.71 -4.73
C ALA A 108 -14.83 8.29 -4.38
N CYS A 109 -14.06 7.81 -5.36
CA CYS A 109 -12.64 7.49 -5.17
C CYS A 109 -11.82 8.75 -4.87
N SER A 110 -12.09 9.87 -5.57
CA SER A 110 -11.40 11.14 -5.31
C SER A 110 -11.65 11.62 -3.87
N GLU A 111 -12.88 11.55 -3.37
CA GLU A 111 -13.22 11.87 -1.98
C GLU A 111 -12.49 10.91 -0.99
N ALA A 112 -12.47 9.62 -1.29
CA ALA A 112 -11.77 8.65 -0.45
C ALA A 112 -10.26 8.87 -0.42
N MET A 113 -9.66 9.33 -1.52
CA MET A 113 -8.23 9.61 -1.63
C MET A 113 -7.80 10.88 -0.90
N GLU A 114 -8.72 11.76 -0.48
CA GLU A 114 -8.40 12.86 0.43
C GLU A 114 -7.94 12.35 1.80
N TYR A 115 -8.40 11.16 2.21
CA TYR A 115 -8.01 10.49 3.45
C TYR A 115 -6.82 9.55 3.29
N ASP A 116 -6.75 8.85 2.15
CA ASP A 116 -5.70 7.88 1.85
C ASP A 116 -5.29 7.97 0.37
N PRO A 117 -4.41 8.94 0.04
CA PRO A 117 -3.99 9.17 -1.34
C PRO A 117 -3.15 8.04 -1.93
N PHE A 118 -2.66 7.13 -1.10
CA PHE A 118 -1.77 6.05 -1.48
C PHE A 118 -2.40 4.65 -1.36
N SER A 119 -3.71 4.58 -1.17
CA SER A 119 -4.43 3.30 -1.09
C SER A 119 -4.25 2.49 -2.38
N PRO A 120 -3.60 1.29 -2.33
CA PRO A 120 -3.45 0.47 -3.51
C PRO A 120 -4.80 0.09 -4.13
N LYS A 121 -5.81 -0.11 -3.29
CA LYS A 121 -7.17 -0.41 -3.75
C LYS A 121 -7.78 0.76 -4.52
N LEU A 122 -7.72 1.98 -3.99
CA LEU A 122 -8.28 3.16 -4.66
C LEU A 122 -7.55 3.47 -5.96
N LEU A 123 -6.21 3.37 -5.98
CA LEU A 123 -5.40 3.55 -7.18
C LEU A 123 -5.80 2.55 -8.27
N ASN A 124 -6.02 1.28 -7.91
CA ASN A 124 -6.47 0.26 -8.86
C ASN A 124 -7.88 0.55 -9.40
N ILE A 125 -8.79 0.98 -8.54
CA ILE A 125 -10.16 1.34 -8.96
C ILE A 125 -10.15 2.56 -9.88
N MET A 126 -9.32 3.57 -9.60
CA MET A 126 -9.18 4.75 -10.47
C MET A 126 -8.62 4.39 -11.85
N ALA A 127 -7.59 3.52 -11.90
CA ALA A 127 -7.08 3.01 -13.17
C ALA A 127 -8.19 2.29 -13.96
N TYR A 128 -8.95 1.41 -13.31
CA TYR A 128 -10.08 0.73 -13.93
C TYR A 128 -11.14 1.71 -14.45
N ALA A 129 -11.54 2.69 -13.63
CA ALA A 129 -12.59 3.64 -13.99
C ALA A 129 -12.19 4.51 -15.19
N TYR A 130 -10.97 5.05 -15.20
CA TYR A 130 -10.48 5.83 -16.33
C TYR A 130 -10.27 4.99 -17.59
N GLY A 131 -9.77 3.75 -17.46
CA GLY A 131 -9.67 2.81 -18.59
C GLY A 131 -11.06 2.50 -19.18
N THR A 132 -12.06 2.30 -18.33
CA THR A 132 -13.46 2.07 -18.78
C THR A 132 -14.05 3.31 -19.46
N ALA A 133 -13.69 4.52 -18.97
CA ALA A 133 -14.07 5.78 -19.60
C ALA A 133 -13.29 6.10 -20.90
N GLY A 134 -12.27 5.32 -21.26
CA GLY A 134 -11.41 5.54 -22.42
C GLY A 134 -10.30 6.57 -22.22
N ASP A 135 -10.09 7.06 -21.00
CA ASP A 135 -9.01 7.99 -20.65
C ASP A 135 -7.73 7.21 -20.31
N THR A 136 -7.03 6.78 -21.35
CA THR A 136 -5.81 5.98 -21.21
C THR A 136 -4.65 6.72 -20.55
N VAL A 137 -4.65 8.05 -20.58
CA VAL A 137 -3.61 8.86 -19.94
C VAL A 137 -3.74 8.75 -18.42
N ARG A 138 -4.94 9.01 -17.88
CA ARG A 138 -5.17 8.88 -16.44
C ARG A 138 -5.14 7.44 -15.96
N GLU A 139 -5.64 6.49 -16.75
CA GLU A 139 -5.49 5.05 -16.49
C GLU A 139 -4.01 4.70 -16.22
N ASN A 140 -3.11 5.07 -17.15
CA ASN A 140 -1.68 4.80 -17.01
C ASN A 140 -1.04 5.52 -15.83
N THR A 141 -1.48 6.75 -15.52
CA THR A 141 -1.01 7.50 -14.36
C THR A 141 -1.33 6.75 -13.06
N TYR A 142 -2.58 6.36 -12.86
CA TYR A 142 -3.00 5.63 -11.65
C TYR A 142 -2.39 4.23 -11.57
N ALA A 143 -2.25 3.52 -12.70
CA ALA A 143 -1.56 2.24 -12.76
C ALA A 143 -0.07 2.38 -12.37
N THR A 144 0.60 3.44 -12.83
CA THR A 144 1.99 3.75 -12.46
C THR A 144 2.12 4.04 -10.97
N HIS A 145 1.24 4.85 -10.41
CA HIS A 145 1.20 5.14 -8.97
C HIS A 145 0.99 3.87 -8.15
N LEU A 146 0.02 3.03 -8.54
CA LEU A 146 -0.22 1.74 -7.89
C LEU A 146 1.05 0.89 -7.85
N GLN A 147 1.70 0.69 -9.01
CA GLN A 147 2.91 -0.12 -9.08
C GLN A 147 4.06 0.46 -8.25
N ALA A 148 4.21 1.78 -8.22
CA ALA A 148 5.23 2.44 -7.43
C ALA A 148 4.98 2.28 -5.92
N ILE A 149 3.75 2.44 -5.45
CA ILE A 149 3.40 2.22 -4.03
C ILE A 149 3.62 0.76 -3.63
N LEU A 150 3.22 -0.20 -4.49
CA LEU A 150 3.47 -1.62 -4.22
C LEU A 150 4.97 -1.93 -4.16
N ARG A 151 5.80 -1.34 -5.06
CA ARG A 151 7.27 -1.47 -4.98
C ARG A 151 7.83 -0.85 -3.71
N THR A 152 7.36 0.32 -3.30
CA THR A 152 7.78 1.00 -2.07
C THR A 152 7.53 0.13 -0.84
N ILE A 153 6.34 -0.47 -0.74
CA ILE A 153 6.00 -1.40 0.36
C ILE A 153 6.90 -2.65 0.29
N ALA A 154 7.04 -3.26 -0.90
CA ALA A 154 7.86 -4.46 -1.07
C ALA A 154 9.35 -4.23 -0.77
N ALA A 155 9.87 -3.04 -1.07
CA ALA A 155 11.27 -2.69 -0.82
C ALA A 155 11.58 -2.51 0.67
N SER A 156 10.57 -2.31 1.53
CA SER A 156 10.77 -2.04 2.95
C SER A 156 11.09 -3.27 3.80
N GLY A 157 10.82 -4.46 3.29
CA GLY A 157 11.08 -5.72 3.98
C GLY A 157 10.67 -6.92 3.15
N THR A 158 11.16 -8.12 3.49
CA THR A 158 10.75 -9.35 2.78
C THR A 158 9.31 -9.75 3.11
N GLY A 159 8.81 -9.35 4.28
CA GLY A 159 7.53 -9.78 4.82
C GLY A 159 7.45 -11.27 5.18
N GLU A 160 8.48 -12.07 4.89
CA GLU A 160 8.44 -13.51 5.11
C GLU A 160 8.74 -13.89 6.57
N LYS A 161 9.40 -12.99 7.31
CA LYS A 161 9.76 -13.15 8.71
C LYS A 161 9.29 -11.97 9.54
N GLU A 162 8.97 -12.23 10.80
CA GLU A 162 8.56 -11.20 11.76
C GLU A 162 9.60 -10.08 11.94
N LYS A 163 10.89 -10.41 11.81
CA LYS A 163 12.00 -9.46 11.95
C LYS A 163 12.28 -8.63 10.69
N GLU A 164 11.63 -8.96 9.60
CA GLU A 164 11.79 -8.33 8.30
C GLU A 164 10.41 -7.97 7.70
N PRO A 165 9.51 -7.31 8.48
CA PRO A 165 8.17 -7.01 8.02
C PRO A 165 8.19 -5.98 6.89
N MET A 166 7.19 -5.99 6.03
CA MET A 166 6.94 -4.87 5.13
C MET A 166 6.27 -3.73 5.91
N HIS A 167 6.75 -2.51 5.74
CA HIS A 167 6.23 -1.34 6.44
C HIS A 167 5.06 -0.71 5.68
N ILE A 168 3.97 -0.42 6.38
CA ILE A 168 2.77 0.21 5.83
C ILE A 168 2.32 1.39 6.70
N ILE A 169 1.54 2.30 6.10
CA ILE A 169 1.02 3.50 6.78
C ILE A 169 -0.49 3.44 7.06
N PHE A 170 -1.21 2.49 6.47
CA PHE A 170 -2.61 2.19 6.78
C PHE A 170 -2.79 0.69 6.93
N PHE A 171 -3.73 0.26 7.79
CA PHE A 171 -4.02 -1.18 7.99
C PHE A 171 -4.46 -1.89 6.70
N SER A 172 -5.23 -1.20 5.86
CA SER A 172 -5.72 -1.73 4.59
C SER A 172 -4.60 -2.08 3.62
N HIS A 173 -3.48 -1.35 3.65
CA HIS A 173 -2.41 -1.51 2.67
C HIS A 173 -1.79 -2.91 2.65
N GLY A 174 -1.74 -3.59 3.79
CA GLY A 174 -1.25 -4.98 3.85
C GLY A 174 -2.16 -5.95 3.10
N VAL A 175 -3.47 -5.82 3.30
CA VAL A 175 -4.49 -6.62 2.59
C VAL A 175 -4.50 -6.28 1.10
N ASP A 176 -4.48 -4.99 0.77
CA ASP A 176 -4.50 -4.51 -0.62
C ASP A 176 -3.23 -4.93 -1.38
N PHE A 177 -2.07 -4.95 -0.72
CA PHE A 177 -0.82 -5.45 -1.28
C PHE A 177 -0.92 -6.94 -1.68
N ILE A 178 -1.51 -7.77 -0.82
CA ILE A 178 -1.71 -9.19 -1.11
C ILE A 178 -2.72 -9.36 -2.25
N ALA A 179 -3.83 -8.61 -2.22
CA ALA A 179 -4.85 -8.63 -3.25
C ALA A 179 -4.30 -8.19 -4.63
N ALA A 180 -3.42 -7.18 -4.67
CA ALA A 180 -2.76 -6.74 -5.91
C ALA A 180 -1.87 -7.81 -6.57
N LYS A 181 -1.43 -8.83 -5.80
CA LYS A 181 -0.75 -10.02 -6.33
C LYS A 181 -1.72 -11.09 -6.85
N GLY A 182 -3.03 -10.85 -6.80
CA GLY A 182 -4.06 -11.83 -7.12
C GLY A 182 -4.17 -12.97 -6.11
N TRP A 183 -3.79 -12.72 -4.85
CA TRP A 183 -3.82 -13.72 -3.80
C TRP A 183 -4.91 -13.43 -2.78
N ASN A 184 -5.59 -14.48 -2.34
CA ASN A 184 -6.55 -14.40 -1.25
C ASN A 184 -5.84 -14.57 0.10
N GLN A 185 -6.32 -13.84 1.09
CA GLN A 185 -5.81 -13.90 2.45
C GLN A 185 -6.90 -14.36 3.43
N ARG A 186 -6.46 -14.88 4.57
CA ARG A 186 -7.30 -15.14 5.73
C ARG A 186 -7.21 -13.99 6.71
N LYS A 187 -7.99 -14.03 7.78
CA LYS A 187 -7.93 -13.05 8.86
C LYS A 187 -6.51 -12.95 9.41
N GLY A 188 -6.00 -11.74 9.50
CA GLY A 188 -4.70 -11.43 10.06
C GLY A 188 -4.59 -11.81 11.54
N LYS A 189 -3.36 -12.05 12.00
CA LYS A 189 -3.00 -12.36 13.37
C LYS A 189 -2.08 -11.27 13.89
N ILE A 190 -2.46 -10.62 14.97
CA ILE A 190 -1.61 -9.64 15.66
C ILE A 190 -0.48 -10.43 16.32
N ILE A 191 0.77 -10.10 15.96
CA ILE A 191 1.96 -10.70 16.54
C ILE A 191 2.49 -9.83 17.69
N SER A 192 2.51 -8.51 17.47
CA SER A 192 2.87 -7.50 18.46
C SER A 192 1.98 -6.27 18.32
N ARG A 193 2.25 -5.20 19.08
CA ARG A 193 1.53 -3.92 18.92
C ARG A 193 1.71 -3.30 17.53
N GLU A 194 2.79 -3.63 16.85
CA GLU A 194 3.22 -2.98 15.62
C GLU A 194 3.22 -3.91 14.42
N VAL A 195 3.18 -5.24 14.64
CA VAL A 195 3.32 -6.24 13.59
C VAL A 195 2.11 -7.17 13.53
N GLU A 196 1.57 -7.34 12.34
CA GLU A 196 0.53 -8.29 12.02
C GLU A 196 1.02 -9.30 10.98
N PHE A 197 0.69 -10.57 11.15
CA PHE A 197 0.85 -11.60 10.15
C PHE A 197 -0.47 -11.81 9.41
N ILE A 198 -0.48 -11.60 8.10
CA ILE A 198 -1.64 -11.84 7.24
C ILE A 198 -1.39 -13.15 6.45
N PRO A 199 -2.05 -14.27 6.85
CA PRO A 199 -1.85 -15.55 6.18
C PRO A 199 -2.56 -15.57 4.83
N PHE A 200 -1.95 -16.22 3.84
CA PHE A 200 -2.59 -16.53 2.57
C PHE A 200 -3.61 -17.66 2.73
N GLU A 201 -4.66 -17.64 1.92
CA GLU A 201 -5.61 -18.74 1.85
C GLU A 201 -4.90 -20.03 1.39
N VAL A 202 -4.05 -19.90 0.38
CA VAL A 202 -3.19 -20.97 -0.15
C VAL A 202 -1.75 -20.49 -0.13
N PRO A 203 -0.82 -21.21 0.52
CA PRO A 203 0.60 -20.85 0.52
C PRO A 203 1.17 -20.66 -0.88
N LYS A 204 2.07 -19.67 -1.05
CA LYS A 204 2.73 -19.35 -2.32
C LYS A 204 4.24 -19.59 -2.19
N ASN A 205 4.82 -20.46 -3.01
CA ASN A 205 6.26 -20.76 -2.99
C ASN A 205 6.80 -21.09 -1.57
N LYS A 206 6.05 -21.87 -0.78
CA LYS A 206 6.31 -22.19 0.63
C LYS A 206 6.09 -21.04 1.63
N VAL A 207 5.80 -19.81 1.17
CA VAL A 207 5.45 -18.67 2.02
C VAL A 207 3.98 -18.81 2.42
N LYS A 208 3.71 -18.72 3.71
CA LYS A 208 2.35 -18.93 4.28
C LYS A 208 1.54 -17.64 4.42
N GLY A 209 2.17 -16.50 4.34
CA GLY A 209 1.61 -15.16 4.52
C GLY A 209 2.71 -14.13 4.64
N TYR A 210 2.34 -12.88 4.86
CA TYR A 210 3.30 -11.79 5.06
C TYR A 210 3.12 -11.12 6.41
N PHE A 211 4.24 -10.66 6.97
CA PHE A 211 4.31 -9.80 8.13
C PHE A 211 4.33 -8.34 7.68
N PHE A 212 3.47 -7.52 8.31
CA PHE A 212 3.40 -6.08 8.07
C PHE A 212 3.62 -5.32 9.37
N ASP A 213 4.47 -4.29 9.31
CA ASP A 213 4.65 -3.31 10.37
C ASP A 213 3.74 -2.10 10.09
N TYR A 214 2.88 -1.77 11.04
CA TYR A 214 1.97 -0.64 10.99
C TYR A 214 2.18 0.33 12.18
N SER A 215 3.38 0.38 12.74
CA SER A 215 3.72 1.26 13.87
C SER A 215 3.31 2.71 13.63
N ARG A 216 3.44 3.19 12.39
CA ARG A 216 3.07 4.56 11.99
C ARG A 216 1.59 4.86 12.13
N VAL A 217 0.73 3.88 12.02
CA VAL A 217 -0.73 4.06 12.20
C VAL A 217 -1.07 4.61 13.58
N TYR A 218 -0.23 4.36 14.58
CA TYR A 218 -0.47 4.79 15.96
C TYR A 218 0.23 6.09 16.37
N TRP A 219 0.98 6.74 15.47
CA TRP A 219 1.72 7.96 15.84
C TRP A 219 0.81 9.12 16.26
N ASN A 220 -0.31 9.29 15.54
CA ASN A 220 -1.28 10.37 15.79
C ASN A 220 -2.59 9.82 16.37
N LYS A 221 -2.51 8.79 17.21
CA LYS A 221 -3.70 8.27 17.86
C LYS A 221 -4.28 9.32 18.81
N PRO A 222 -5.62 9.50 18.89
CA PRO A 222 -6.26 10.30 19.92
C PRO A 222 -5.94 9.76 21.32
N ASP A 223 -5.89 10.63 22.34
CA ASP A 223 -5.57 10.24 23.71
C ASP A 223 -6.56 9.23 24.29
N ASP A 224 -7.81 9.30 23.85
CA ASP A 224 -8.91 8.39 24.23
C ASP A 224 -8.98 7.12 23.34
N TYR A 225 -8.05 6.96 22.39
CA TYR A 225 -8.03 5.80 21.51
C TYR A 225 -7.77 4.52 22.28
N THR A 226 -8.77 3.68 22.35
CA THR A 226 -8.65 2.31 22.87
C THR A 226 -8.38 1.37 21.71
N PHE A 227 -7.33 0.55 21.81
CA PHE A 227 -7.00 -0.46 20.80
C PHE A 227 -8.17 -1.42 20.62
N GLN A 228 -9.04 -1.16 19.65
CA GLN A 228 -10.21 -2.01 19.40
C GLN A 228 -9.84 -3.47 19.10
N ARG A 229 -8.62 -3.73 18.66
CA ARG A 229 -8.09 -5.09 18.43
C ARG A 229 -7.86 -5.87 19.74
N GLU A 230 -7.69 -5.19 20.88
CA GLU A 230 -7.64 -5.88 22.18
C GLU A 230 -8.99 -6.49 22.57
N ARG A 231 -10.11 -5.95 22.04
CA ARG A 231 -11.45 -6.51 22.28
C ARG A 231 -11.71 -7.82 21.54
N THR A 232 -10.95 -8.20 20.53
CA THR A 232 -11.12 -9.51 19.87
C THR A 232 -10.74 -10.68 20.77
N TRP A 233 -9.99 -10.46 21.83
CA TRP A 233 -9.73 -11.46 22.87
C TRP A 233 -10.97 -11.82 23.68
N GLN A 234 -11.94 -10.90 23.80
CA GLN A 234 -13.17 -11.13 24.54
C GLN A 234 -14.17 -12.02 23.79
N PHE A 235 -14.05 -12.12 22.46
CA PHE A 235 -14.93 -12.99 21.65
C PHE A 235 -14.64 -14.49 21.77
N ASN A 236 -13.51 -14.87 22.35
CA ASN A 236 -13.13 -16.27 22.54
C ASN A 236 -13.51 -16.85 23.92
N ASN A 237 -14.50 -16.28 24.62
CA ASN A 237 -14.97 -16.74 25.94
C ASN A 237 -13.90 -16.87 27.03
N LEU A 238 -12.74 -16.22 26.89
CA LEU A 238 -11.74 -16.13 27.94
C LEU A 238 -12.11 -14.97 28.84
N LYS A 239 -12.63 -15.25 30.04
CA LYS A 239 -12.84 -14.23 31.07
C LYS A 239 -11.50 -13.56 31.41
N PRO A 240 -11.46 -12.22 31.57
CA PRO A 240 -10.25 -11.54 32.06
C PRO A 240 -9.78 -12.17 33.37
N ARG A 241 -8.50 -12.50 33.48
CA ARG A 241 -7.94 -12.85 34.80
C ARG A 241 -7.88 -11.59 35.63
N GLU A 242 -8.67 -11.56 36.70
CA GLU A 242 -8.48 -10.54 37.73
C GLU A 242 -7.18 -10.87 38.50
N TYR A 243 -6.19 -10.01 38.33
CA TYR A 243 -5.00 -10.03 39.19
C TYR A 243 -5.36 -9.31 40.49
N LYS A 244 -5.36 -10.07 41.60
CA LYS A 244 -5.41 -9.51 42.96
C LYS A 244 -4.03 -9.04 43.35
#